data_cb786e481578a0379febd6df0c3a1933
#
_entry.id   cb786e481578a0379febd6df0c3a1933
#
_cell.length_a   1.000
_cell.length_b   1.000
_cell.length_c   1.000
_cell.angle_alpha   90.00
_cell.angle_beta   90.00
_cell.angle_gamma   90.00
#
_symmetry.space_group_name_H-M   'P 1'
#
loop_
_entity.id
_entity.type
_entity.pdbx_description
1 polymer ?
#
loop_
_entity_poly.entity_id
_entity_poly.type
_entity_poly.pdbx_seq_one_letter_code
_entity_poly.pdbx_strand_id
1 'polypeptide(L)'
;MKILMFGRGVIATMYGWALAQAGHEIEFYVRPGRAAGYGAAIDLDLLDARHRWRGQRVTERWPVRYRESLEPDHDFDLIVVSVQHYGFAAAAAFLGPRVGRATVLVFNNLWVEPLTAIEALPADQVAWGFPGAGGGFDRDGVLRGALLPLVYFGTLDQPATVREQAVRQVFRQAGFRLQ
;
A
#
# COMPACT_ATOMS: atom_id res chain seq x y z
N MET A 1 5.00 -3.13 12.60
CA MET A 1 3.55 -2.97 12.35
C MET A 1 3.05 -4.14 11.53
N LYS A 2 1.78 -4.46 11.69
CA LYS A 2 1.04 -5.37 10.83
C LYS A 2 0.27 -4.57 9.79
N ILE A 3 0.56 -4.79 8.51
CA ILE A 3 0.10 -3.93 7.41
C ILE A 3 -0.69 -4.75 6.41
N LEU A 4 -1.89 -4.28 6.08
CA LEU A 4 -2.72 -4.83 5.01
C LEU A 4 -2.56 -4.00 3.75
N MET A 5 -2.06 -4.63 2.68
CA MET A 5 -2.10 -4.05 1.33
C MET A 5 -3.46 -4.38 0.71
N PHE A 6 -4.30 -3.36 0.50
CA PHE A 6 -5.63 -3.57 -0.07
C PHE A 6 -5.57 -3.68 -1.58
N GLY A 7 -5.56 -4.91 -2.07
CA GLY A 7 -5.31 -5.30 -3.46
C GLY A 7 -3.90 -5.84 -3.69
N ARG A 8 -3.70 -6.51 -4.83
CA ARG A 8 -2.41 -7.06 -5.29
C ARG A 8 -1.96 -6.38 -6.58
N GLY A 9 -2.12 -5.07 -6.65
CA GLY A 9 -1.64 -4.27 -7.79
C GLY A 9 -0.13 -4.04 -7.73
N VAL A 10 0.40 -3.41 -8.78
CA VAL A 10 1.83 -3.07 -8.90
C VAL A 10 2.32 -2.28 -7.70
N ILE A 11 1.64 -1.19 -7.36
CA ILE A 11 2.00 -0.31 -6.25
C ILE A 11 1.92 -1.05 -4.91
N ALA A 12 0.80 -1.74 -4.63
CA ALA A 12 0.64 -2.53 -3.41
C ALA A 12 1.77 -3.55 -3.25
N THR A 13 2.15 -4.23 -4.34
CA THR A 13 3.20 -5.26 -4.29
C THR A 13 4.58 -4.64 -4.04
N MET A 14 4.96 -3.58 -4.76
CA MET A 14 6.27 -2.95 -4.59
C MET A 14 6.45 -2.36 -3.20
N TYR A 15 5.44 -1.64 -2.70
CA TYR A 15 5.51 -1.04 -1.36
C TYR A 15 5.36 -2.09 -0.25
N GLY A 16 4.51 -3.11 -0.45
CA GLY A 16 4.42 -4.23 0.48
C GLY A 16 5.76 -4.95 0.65
N TRP A 17 6.44 -5.23 -0.47
CA TRP A 17 7.79 -5.78 -0.44
C TRP A 17 8.78 -4.87 0.30
N ALA A 18 8.79 -3.58 -0.03
CA ALA A 18 9.70 -2.61 0.59
C ALA A 18 9.50 -2.49 2.11
N LEU A 19 8.25 -2.52 2.55
CA LEU A 19 7.88 -2.48 3.98
C LEU A 19 8.23 -3.80 4.67
N ALA A 20 8.07 -4.95 3.99
CA ALA A 20 8.50 -6.25 4.51
C ALA A 20 10.02 -6.30 4.74
N GLN A 21 10.83 -5.73 3.82
CA GLN A 21 12.28 -5.61 3.98
C GLN A 21 12.67 -4.75 5.21
N ALA A 22 11.80 -3.86 5.64
CA ALA A 22 11.98 -3.06 6.87
C ALA A 22 11.47 -3.77 8.14
N GLY A 23 11.07 -5.05 8.05
CA GLY A 23 10.65 -5.85 9.19
C GLY A 23 9.16 -5.72 9.55
N HIS A 24 8.34 -5.18 8.66
CA HIS A 24 6.88 -5.13 8.88
C HIS A 24 6.22 -6.44 8.39
N GLU A 25 5.15 -6.85 9.07
CA GLU A 25 4.32 -7.99 8.66
C GLU A 25 3.33 -7.53 7.60
N ILE A 26 3.36 -8.16 6.42
CA ILE A 26 2.56 -7.77 5.26
C ILE A 26 1.59 -8.88 4.90
N GLU A 27 0.31 -8.52 4.77
CA GLU A 27 -0.72 -9.35 4.15
C GLU A 27 -1.40 -8.57 3.01
N PHE A 28 -1.89 -9.31 2.01
CA PHE A 28 -2.65 -8.72 0.92
C PHE A 28 -4.12 -9.09 1.04
N TYR A 29 -5.01 -8.10 1.07
CA TYR A 29 -6.42 -8.37 0.86
C TYR A 29 -6.68 -8.55 -0.63
N VAL A 30 -7.31 -9.63 -0.99
CA VAL A 30 -7.78 -9.93 -2.34
C VAL A 30 -9.26 -10.34 -2.30
N ARG A 31 -9.98 -10.14 -3.39
CA ARG A 31 -11.39 -10.52 -3.46
C ARG A 31 -11.56 -12.03 -3.24
N PRO A 32 -12.65 -12.46 -2.60
CA PRO A 32 -12.95 -13.87 -2.38
C PRO A 32 -12.78 -14.73 -3.65
N GLY A 33 -12.17 -15.90 -3.49
CA GLY A 33 -11.87 -16.84 -4.57
C GLY A 33 -10.64 -16.50 -5.42
N ARG A 34 -9.89 -15.42 -5.12
CA ARG A 34 -8.74 -15.01 -5.94
C ARG A 34 -7.39 -15.47 -5.40
N ALA A 35 -7.27 -15.75 -4.11
CA ALA A 35 -6.00 -16.10 -3.48
C ALA A 35 -5.36 -17.36 -4.10
N ALA A 36 -6.14 -18.40 -4.34
CA ALA A 36 -5.65 -19.66 -4.91
C ALA A 36 -4.99 -19.46 -6.30
N GLY A 37 -5.50 -18.53 -7.11
CA GLY A 37 -4.95 -18.23 -8.43
C GLY A 37 -3.66 -17.40 -8.42
N TYR A 38 -3.27 -16.83 -7.27
CA TYR A 38 -2.06 -15.99 -7.18
C TYR A 38 -0.82 -16.73 -6.68
N GLY A 39 -0.99 -17.94 -6.10
CA GLY A 39 0.12 -18.69 -5.50
C GLY A 39 0.64 -18.09 -4.21
N ALA A 40 1.62 -18.74 -3.60
CA ALA A 40 2.16 -18.37 -2.28
C ALA A 40 3.34 -17.37 -2.34
N ALA A 41 3.74 -16.94 -3.53
CA ALA A 41 4.88 -16.04 -3.72
C ALA A 41 4.66 -15.14 -4.95
N ILE A 42 5.38 -14.03 -5.00
CA ILE A 42 5.45 -13.11 -6.14
C ILE A 42 6.89 -13.06 -6.62
N ASP A 43 7.11 -13.30 -7.92
CA ASP A 43 8.40 -13.14 -8.55
C ASP A 43 8.62 -11.65 -8.90
N LEU A 44 9.74 -11.10 -8.42
CA LEU A 44 10.09 -9.68 -8.55
C LEU A 44 11.34 -9.53 -9.42
N ASP A 45 11.34 -8.52 -10.29
CA ASP A 45 12.49 -8.03 -11.04
C ASP A 45 12.42 -6.49 -11.05
N LEU A 46 12.92 -5.89 -9.97
CA LEU A 46 12.73 -4.48 -9.68
C LEU A 46 14.07 -3.71 -9.73
N LEU A 47 14.00 -2.44 -10.14
CA LEU A 47 15.02 -1.45 -9.84
C LEU A 47 14.64 -0.75 -8.53
N ASP A 48 15.35 -1.05 -7.44
CA ASP A 48 15.16 -0.38 -6.16
C ASP A 48 16.14 0.79 -6.01
N ALA A 49 15.63 2.01 -6.01
CA ALA A 49 16.44 3.23 -5.89
C ALA A 49 16.41 3.85 -4.48
N ARG A 50 15.83 3.18 -3.47
CA ARG A 50 15.70 3.73 -2.11
C ARG A 50 17.04 4.03 -1.44
N HIS A 51 18.03 3.16 -1.62
CA HIS A 51 19.30 3.21 -0.88
C HIS A 51 20.50 3.63 -1.74
N ARG A 52 20.39 3.62 -3.07
CA ARG A 52 21.49 3.94 -3.99
C ARG A 52 21.01 4.86 -5.10
N TRP A 53 21.75 5.90 -5.37
CA TRP A 53 21.47 6.87 -6.44
C TRP A 53 21.16 6.23 -7.82
N ARG A 54 21.90 5.19 -8.20
CA ARG A 54 21.69 4.48 -9.48
C ARG A 54 20.70 3.34 -9.40
N GLY A 55 20.10 3.12 -8.23
CA GLY A 55 19.28 1.96 -7.94
C GLY A 55 20.09 0.66 -7.82
N GLN A 56 19.43 -0.35 -7.36
CA GLN A 56 19.92 -1.74 -7.30
C GLN A 56 18.87 -2.64 -7.93
N ARG A 57 19.27 -3.50 -8.86
CA ARG A 57 18.36 -4.53 -9.38
C ARG A 57 18.14 -5.59 -8.31
N VAL A 58 16.87 -5.90 -8.09
CA VAL A 58 16.42 -6.96 -7.19
C VAL A 58 15.69 -8.00 -8.01
N THR A 59 16.15 -9.25 -7.93
CA THR A 59 15.45 -10.41 -8.47
C THR A 59 15.19 -11.35 -7.31
N GLU A 60 13.93 -11.53 -6.94
CA GLU A 60 13.54 -12.26 -5.75
C GLU A 60 12.20 -12.97 -5.97
N ARG A 61 12.07 -14.17 -5.40
CA ARG A 61 10.78 -14.84 -5.22
C ARG A 61 10.31 -14.58 -3.80
N TRP A 62 9.44 -13.55 -3.64
CA TRP A 62 8.98 -13.07 -2.35
C TRP A 62 7.76 -13.87 -1.88
N PRO A 63 7.84 -14.58 -0.72
CA PRO A 63 6.68 -15.24 -0.11
C PRO A 63 5.65 -14.22 0.37
N VAL A 64 4.37 -14.46 0.09
CA VAL A 64 3.29 -13.56 0.45
C VAL A 64 2.13 -14.30 1.10
N ARG A 65 1.35 -13.57 1.89
CA ARG A 65 0.11 -14.06 2.48
C ARG A 65 -1.07 -13.29 1.92
N TYR A 66 -2.12 -14.01 1.60
CA TYR A 66 -3.38 -13.44 1.13
C TYR A 66 -4.48 -13.64 2.14
N ARG A 67 -5.39 -12.68 2.16
CA ARG A 67 -6.61 -12.68 2.94
C ARG A 67 -7.79 -12.35 2.04
N GLU A 68 -8.86 -13.11 2.13
CA GLU A 68 -10.08 -12.94 1.32
C GLU A 68 -11.27 -12.40 2.13
N SER A 69 -11.09 -12.26 3.45
CA SER A 69 -12.03 -11.61 4.35
C SER A 69 -11.33 -10.57 5.21
N LEU A 70 -12.07 -9.60 5.67
CA LEU A 70 -11.60 -8.60 6.63
C LEU A 70 -12.73 -8.30 7.60
N GLU A 71 -12.53 -8.63 8.86
CA GLU A 71 -13.49 -8.36 9.92
C GLU A 71 -13.13 -7.07 10.65
N PRO A 72 -14.09 -6.37 11.29
CA PRO A 72 -13.81 -5.09 11.96
C PRO A 72 -12.84 -5.19 13.15
N ASP A 73 -12.73 -6.34 13.78
CA ASP A 73 -11.86 -6.61 14.94
C ASP A 73 -10.46 -7.12 14.58
N HIS A 74 -10.06 -6.96 13.30
CA HIS A 74 -8.72 -7.30 12.86
C HIS A 74 -7.62 -6.54 13.64
N ASP A 75 -6.39 -7.06 13.60
CA ASP A 75 -5.22 -6.54 14.33
C ASP A 75 -4.25 -5.71 13.46
N PHE A 76 -4.65 -5.31 12.25
CA PHE A 76 -3.83 -4.45 11.41
C PHE A 76 -3.68 -3.04 12.01
N ASP A 77 -2.47 -2.50 11.91
CA ASP A 77 -2.14 -1.13 12.32
C ASP A 77 -2.33 -0.15 11.16
N LEU A 78 -2.10 -0.62 9.92
CA LEU A 78 -2.15 0.18 8.70
C LEU A 78 -2.81 -0.60 7.57
N ILE A 79 -3.72 0.04 6.84
CA ILE A 79 -4.31 -0.45 5.60
C ILE A 79 -3.87 0.48 4.48
N VAL A 80 -3.11 -0.03 3.50
CA VAL A 80 -2.67 0.76 2.35
C VAL A 80 -3.59 0.49 1.17
N VAL A 81 -4.29 1.52 0.70
CA VAL A 81 -5.22 1.42 -0.42
C VAL A 81 -4.58 2.02 -1.66
N SER A 82 -4.29 1.18 -2.66
CA SER A 82 -3.68 1.57 -3.94
C SER A 82 -4.38 0.91 -5.12
N VAL A 83 -5.68 0.98 -5.14
CA VAL A 83 -6.53 0.43 -6.21
C VAL A 83 -6.63 1.40 -7.39
N GLN A 84 -7.10 0.95 -8.53
CA GLN A 84 -7.40 1.86 -9.65
C GLN A 84 -8.48 2.88 -9.24
N HIS A 85 -8.42 4.12 -9.76
CA HIS A 85 -9.31 5.22 -9.33
C HIS A 85 -10.80 4.85 -9.40
N TYR A 86 -11.22 4.14 -10.44
CA TYR A 86 -12.62 3.69 -10.61
C TYR A 86 -13.05 2.63 -9.58
N GLY A 87 -12.12 1.97 -8.92
CA GLY A 87 -12.39 1.00 -7.86
C GLY A 87 -12.35 1.59 -6.44
N PHE A 88 -11.94 2.85 -6.30
CA PHE A 88 -11.68 3.43 -4.99
C PHE A 88 -12.96 3.60 -4.17
N ALA A 89 -14.06 4.09 -4.74
CA ALA A 89 -15.32 4.25 -4.04
C ALA A 89 -15.85 2.92 -3.48
N ALA A 90 -15.77 1.84 -4.26
CA ALA A 90 -16.14 0.50 -3.80
C ALA A 90 -15.20 -0.02 -2.69
N ALA A 91 -13.92 0.28 -2.78
CA ALA A 91 -12.94 -0.06 -1.74
C ALA A 91 -13.21 0.72 -0.44
N ALA A 92 -13.48 2.01 -0.52
CA ALA A 92 -13.83 2.86 0.62
C ALA A 92 -15.11 2.37 1.32
N ALA A 93 -16.17 2.09 0.55
CA ALA A 93 -17.41 1.55 1.08
C ALA A 93 -17.25 0.18 1.75
N PHE A 94 -16.40 -0.69 1.19
CA PHE A 94 -16.08 -1.98 1.80
C PHE A 94 -15.29 -1.81 3.10
N LEU A 95 -14.31 -0.92 3.10
CA LEU A 95 -13.41 -0.69 4.23
C LEU A 95 -14.09 0.07 5.38
N GLY A 96 -14.97 1.04 5.10
CA GLY A 96 -15.56 1.92 6.10
C GLY A 96 -16.01 1.19 7.38
N PRO A 97 -16.88 0.18 7.31
CA PRO A 97 -17.30 -0.59 8.50
C PRO A 97 -16.24 -1.57 9.03
N ARG A 98 -15.06 -1.66 8.37
CA ARG A 98 -14.00 -2.66 8.65
C ARG A 98 -12.66 -2.06 8.97
N VAL A 99 -12.54 -0.75 9.08
CA VAL A 99 -11.25 -0.08 9.37
C VAL A 99 -10.71 -0.47 10.75
N GLY A 100 -11.60 -0.79 11.70
CA GLY A 100 -11.20 -1.08 13.06
C GLY A 100 -10.37 0.06 13.67
N ARG A 101 -9.23 -0.27 14.25
CA ARG A 101 -8.28 0.72 14.81
C ARG A 101 -7.23 1.20 13.81
N ALA A 102 -7.16 0.62 12.61
CA ALA A 102 -6.11 0.88 11.64
C ALA A 102 -6.12 2.33 11.14
N THR A 103 -4.96 2.79 10.71
CA THR A 103 -4.87 3.95 9.83
C THR A 103 -5.08 3.50 8.39
N VAL A 104 -5.85 4.25 7.60
CA VAL A 104 -6.03 4.00 6.17
C VAL A 104 -5.13 4.98 5.41
N LEU A 105 -4.08 4.47 4.76
CA LEU A 105 -3.28 5.25 3.83
C LEU A 105 -3.92 5.21 2.44
N VAL A 106 -4.48 6.32 2.02
CA VAL A 106 -4.95 6.49 0.64
C VAL A 106 -3.75 6.77 -0.24
N PHE A 107 -3.40 5.78 -1.07
CA PHE A 107 -2.21 5.77 -1.92
C PHE A 107 -2.61 5.72 -3.39
N ASN A 108 -3.55 6.62 -3.71
CA ASN A 108 -4.27 6.66 -4.98
C ASN A 108 -4.15 8.02 -5.68
N ASN A 109 -4.20 7.98 -7.02
CA ASN A 109 -4.55 9.15 -7.82
C ASN A 109 -6.07 9.30 -7.78
N LEU A 110 -6.54 10.38 -7.17
CA LEU A 110 -7.96 10.71 -7.14
C LEU A 110 -8.24 11.84 -8.14
N TRP A 111 -9.34 11.71 -8.87
CA TRP A 111 -9.82 12.70 -9.84
C TRP A 111 -11.08 13.44 -9.35
N VAL A 112 -11.35 13.29 -8.06
CA VAL A 112 -12.46 13.94 -7.35
C VAL A 112 -11.90 14.63 -6.12
N GLU A 113 -12.70 15.53 -5.53
CA GLU A 113 -12.34 16.21 -4.30
C GLU A 113 -12.02 15.19 -3.19
N PRO A 114 -10.85 15.29 -2.48
CA PRO A 114 -10.38 14.27 -1.56
C PRO A 114 -11.35 13.89 -0.45
N LEU A 115 -12.00 14.87 0.19
CA LEU A 115 -12.95 14.62 1.28
C LEU A 115 -14.20 13.90 0.79
N THR A 116 -14.67 14.21 -0.41
CA THR A 116 -15.76 13.47 -1.06
C THR A 116 -15.36 12.03 -1.36
N ALA A 117 -14.12 11.81 -1.81
CA ALA A 117 -13.64 10.48 -2.11
C ALA A 117 -13.65 9.55 -0.90
N ILE A 118 -13.39 10.07 0.29
CA ILE A 118 -13.29 9.28 1.53
C ILE A 118 -14.56 9.33 2.40
N GLU A 119 -15.67 9.84 1.92
CA GLU A 119 -16.91 10.00 2.73
C GLU A 119 -17.36 8.72 3.45
N ALA A 120 -17.03 7.55 2.88
CA ALA A 120 -17.32 6.23 3.47
C ALA A 120 -16.28 5.77 4.49
N LEU A 121 -15.17 6.49 4.68
CA LEU A 121 -14.10 6.16 5.62
C LEU A 121 -14.13 7.07 6.85
N PRO A 122 -13.67 6.61 8.04
CA PRO A 122 -13.50 7.49 9.19
C PRO A 122 -12.36 8.49 8.90
N ALA A 123 -12.71 9.76 8.65
CA ALA A 123 -11.77 10.78 8.18
C ALA A 123 -10.57 11.01 9.11
N ASP A 124 -10.76 10.83 10.42
CA ASP A 124 -9.71 10.93 11.46
C ASP A 124 -8.70 9.76 11.44
N GLN A 125 -9.02 8.70 10.70
CA GLN A 125 -8.12 7.55 10.51
C GLN A 125 -7.44 7.56 9.13
N VAL A 126 -7.72 8.54 8.26
CA VAL A 126 -7.15 8.62 6.91
C VAL A 126 -5.83 9.38 6.93
N ALA A 127 -4.84 8.84 6.24
CA ALA A 127 -3.61 9.48 5.84
C ALA A 127 -3.51 9.53 4.31
N TRP A 128 -2.86 10.56 3.77
CA TRP A 128 -2.74 10.78 2.34
C TRP A 128 -1.31 10.59 1.86
N GLY A 129 -1.13 9.82 0.81
CA GLY A 129 0.18 9.63 0.20
C GLY A 129 0.11 9.42 -1.30
N PHE A 130 1.24 9.66 -1.95
CA PHE A 130 1.39 9.47 -3.39
C PHE A 130 2.65 8.66 -3.68
N PRO A 131 2.53 7.52 -4.40
CA PRO A 131 3.64 6.62 -4.64
C PRO A 131 4.60 7.11 -5.73
N GLY A 132 5.90 6.96 -5.50
CA GLY A 132 6.94 7.09 -6.51
C GLY A 132 7.37 5.70 -7.00
N ALA A 133 6.53 5.01 -7.75
CA ALA A 133 6.83 3.70 -8.31
C ALA A 133 6.05 3.47 -9.61
N GLY A 134 6.58 2.62 -10.47
CA GLY A 134 5.90 2.24 -11.70
C GLY A 134 6.38 0.91 -12.24
N GLY A 135 5.52 0.20 -12.97
CA GLY A 135 5.83 -1.10 -13.54
C GLY A 135 4.60 -1.87 -13.96
N GLY A 136 4.76 -3.18 -14.13
CA GLY A 136 3.70 -4.09 -14.53
C GLY A 136 4.05 -5.54 -14.27
N PHE A 137 3.04 -6.38 -14.17
CA PHE A 137 3.21 -7.83 -14.25
C PHE A 137 3.36 -8.24 -15.71
N ASP A 138 4.40 -9.00 -16.02
CA ASP A 138 4.56 -9.58 -17.35
C ASP A 138 3.67 -10.82 -17.56
N ARG A 139 3.81 -11.49 -18.73
CA ARG A 139 2.99 -12.67 -19.09
C ARG A 139 3.25 -13.87 -18.19
N ASP A 140 4.44 -13.94 -17.58
CA ASP A 140 4.85 -15.00 -16.68
C ASP A 140 4.49 -14.68 -15.21
N GLY A 141 3.86 -13.53 -14.98
CA GLY A 141 3.45 -13.08 -13.64
C GLY A 141 4.58 -12.45 -12.81
N VAL A 142 5.74 -12.16 -13.42
CA VAL A 142 6.85 -11.46 -12.78
C VAL A 142 6.53 -9.97 -12.70
N LEU A 143 6.65 -9.39 -11.53
CA LEU A 143 6.52 -7.94 -11.37
C LEU A 143 7.82 -7.24 -11.76
N ARG A 144 7.75 -6.50 -12.88
CA ARG A 144 8.87 -5.67 -13.37
C ARG A 144 8.58 -4.19 -13.16
N GLY A 145 9.59 -3.44 -12.70
CA GLY A 145 9.42 -2.00 -12.54
C GLY A 145 10.50 -1.34 -11.72
N ALA A 146 10.23 -0.10 -11.32
CA ALA A 146 11.13 0.70 -10.52
C ALA A 146 10.42 1.28 -9.30
N LEU A 147 11.10 1.20 -8.15
CA LEU A 147 10.70 1.79 -6.89
C LEU A 147 11.61 2.99 -6.63
N LEU A 148 11.05 4.19 -6.73
CA LEU A 148 11.77 5.43 -6.49
C LEU A 148 11.95 5.69 -4.99
N PRO A 149 12.96 6.47 -4.60
CA PRO A 149 13.22 6.75 -3.19
C PRO A 149 12.23 7.73 -2.57
N LEU A 150 11.37 8.37 -3.35
CA LEU A 150 10.55 9.48 -2.94
C LEU A 150 9.07 9.06 -2.78
N VAL A 151 8.48 9.45 -1.65
CA VAL A 151 7.04 9.35 -1.39
C VAL A 151 6.53 10.70 -0.94
N TYR A 152 5.42 11.14 -1.51
CA TYR A 152 4.75 12.38 -1.10
C TYR A 152 3.66 12.07 -0.08
N PHE A 153 3.57 12.92 0.95
CA PHE A 153 2.48 12.89 1.92
C PHE A 153 1.77 14.25 1.96
N GLY A 154 0.44 14.22 1.92
CA GLY A 154 -0.39 15.42 2.00
C GLY A 154 -1.09 15.52 3.36
N THR A 155 -1.47 16.73 3.74
CA THR A 155 -2.14 17.02 5.02
C THR A 155 -3.45 17.83 4.86
N LEU A 156 -3.89 18.09 3.63
CA LEU A 156 -5.09 18.91 3.35
C LEU A 156 -5.14 20.21 4.17
N ASP A 157 -4.04 20.97 4.19
CA ASP A 157 -3.87 22.24 4.89
C ASP A 157 -3.93 22.17 6.43
N GLN A 158 -3.83 20.96 7.01
CA GLN A 158 -3.77 20.76 8.44
C GLN A 158 -2.37 20.21 8.85
N PRO A 159 -1.92 20.42 10.09
CA PRO A 159 -0.74 19.75 10.60
C PRO A 159 -0.89 18.23 10.57
N ALA A 160 0.20 17.52 10.28
CA ALA A 160 0.19 16.07 10.26
C ALA A 160 -0.24 15.48 11.62
N THR A 161 -1.26 14.63 11.59
CA THR A 161 -1.78 13.95 12.78
C THR A 161 -0.77 12.95 13.33
N VAL A 162 -1.00 12.46 14.56
CA VAL A 162 -0.17 11.38 15.15
C VAL A 162 -0.19 10.13 14.28
N ARG A 163 -1.34 9.81 13.67
CA ARG A 163 -1.47 8.67 12.73
C ARG A 163 -0.62 8.86 11.48
N GLU A 164 -0.68 10.03 10.86
CA GLU A 164 0.14 10.36 9.68
C GLU A 164 1.63 10.34 10.01
N GLN A 165 2.02 10.87 11.17
CA GLN A 165 3.41 10.83 11.62
C GLN A 165 3.91 9.39 11.81
N ALA A 166 3.08 8.50 12.36
CA ALA A 166 3.39 7.09 12.51
C ALA A 166 3.57 6.41 11.13
N VAL A 167 2.68 6.69 10.16
CA VAL A 167 2.80 6.19 8.80
C VAL A 167 4.08 6.71 8.14
N ARG A 168 4.36 8.02 8.23
CA ARG A 168 5.61 8.61 7.70
C ARG A 168 6.84 7.93 8.28
N GLN A 169 6.83 7.62 9.58
CA GLN A 169 7.95 6.92 10.22
C GLN A 169 8.18 5.51 9.65
N VAL A 170 7.11 4.76 9.40
CA VAL A 170 7.16 3.44 8.75
C VAL A 170 7.86 3.52 7.39
N PHE A 171 7.49 4.51 6.57
CA PHE A 171 8.11 4.70 5.25
C PHE A 171 9.57 5.16 5.35
N ARG A 172 9.93 6.01 6.31
CA ARG A 172 11.34 6.37 6.55
C ARG A 172 12.18 5.16 6.94
N GLN A 173 11.67 4.29 7.81
CA GLN A 173 12.34 3.05 8.20
C GLN A 173 12.55 2.11 7.02
N ALA A 174 11.65 2.12 6.06
CA ALA A 174 11.77 1.39 4.80
C ALA A 174 12.69 2.06 3.76
N GLY A 175 13.40 3.13 4.11
CA GLY A 175 14.38 3.80 3.27
C GLY A 175 13.83 4.85 2.31
N PHE A 176 12.56 5.24 2.45
CA PHE A 176 11.98 6.30 1.63
C PHE A 176 12.33 7.70 2.14
N ARG A 177 12.54 8.62 1.20
CA ARG A 177 12.55 10.07 1.45
C ARG A 177 11.12 10.59 1.32
N LEU A 178 10.71 11.44 2.26
CA LEU A 178 9.33 11.94 2.31
C LEU A 178 9.29 13.44 1.98
N GLN A 179 8.33 13.82 1.19
CA GLN A 179 7.94 15.22 0.93
C GLN A 179 6.48 15.45 1.31
#